data_c5b1d5c18e9c03d08b38edf66f04edf0
#
_entry.id   c5b1d5c18e9c03d08b38edf66f04edf0
#
_cell.length_a   1.000
_cell.length_b   1.000
_cell.length_c   1.000
_cell.angle_alpha   90.00
_cell.angle_beta   90.00
_cell.angle_gamma   90.00
#
_symmetry.space_group_name_H-M   'P 1'
#
loop_
_entity.id
_entity.type
_entity.pdbx_description
1 polymer ?
#
loop_
_entity_poly.entity_id
_entity_poly.type
_entity_poly.pdbx_seq_one_letter_code
_entity_poly.pdbx_strand_id
1 'polypeptide(L)'
;AKDVLLLAGGRIQEARRMEDFLLSPQSAAGQQFVRTGSCALPAPDADPAMLADDAPVPPPLPPAALAAVAAANPHAVPASRGPNGFAWLVPGRLAGTSMPGVVSPIDHDLALLHQCGITMLITLTERDIAQEPLARHGLKNLHLPIRDREPPTVAQIQMLLKRMEVLLAKGEVLAVHCLAGIGRTGTVLAAWLVREGLTATEALRRVRLIDHQYVQSAEQEAFLQQYEELILQKII
;
A
#
# COMPACT_ATOMS: atom_id res chain seq x y z
N ALA A 1 -36.12 -7.47 3.06
CA ALA A 1 -35.34 -7.75 4.25
C ALA A 1 -33.84 -7.67 3.86
N LYS A 2 -33.12 -6.90 4.57
CA LYS A 2 -31.69 -6.71 4.27
C LYS A 2 -30.90 -7.20 5.49
N ASP A 3 -30.03 -8.14 5.27
CA ASP A 3 -29.14 -8.64 6.30
C ASP A 3 -27.83 -7.84 6.28
N VAL A 4 -27.26 -7.62 7.46
CA VAL A 4 -25.96 -7.02 7.67
C VAL A 4 -24.98 -8.09 8.08
N LEU A 5 -23.82 -8.05 7.46
CA LEU A 5 -22.69 -8.85 7.83
C LEU A 5 -21.55 -7.89 8.23
N LEU A 6 -21.27 -7.82 9.53
CA LEU A 6 -20.20 -6.98 10.03
C LEU A 6 -18.89 -7.77 10.08
N LEU A 7 -17.90 -7.29 9.32
CA LEU A 7 -16.55 -7.84 9.26
C LEU A 7 -15.58 -6.88 9.95
N ALA A 8 -14.89 -7.36 10.95
CA ALA A 8 -13.81 -6.60 11.59
C ALA A 8 -12.75 -7.56 12.17
N GLY A 9 -11.48 -7.15 12.14
CA GLY A 9 -10.36 -7.97 12.58
C GLY A 9 -10.23 -9.30 11.81
N GLY A 10 -10.57 -9.32 10.51
CA GLY A 10 -10.51 -10.50 9.66
C GLY A 10 -11.57 -11.57 9.95
N ARG A 11 -12.60 -11.28 10.75
CA ARG A 11 -13.66 -12.22 11.14
C ARG A 11 -15.05 -11.59 11.03
N ILE A 12 -16.06 -12.43 10.83
CA ILE A 12 -17.46 -12.01 10.96
C ILE A 12 -17.73 -11.80 12.47
N GLN A 13 -18.00 -10.56 12.83
CA GLN A 13 -18.32 -10.16 14.20
C GLN A 13 -19.81 -10.31 14.50
N GLU A 14 -20.64 -10.03 13.51
CA GLU A 14 -22.07 -10.10 13.64
C GLU A 14 -22.72 -10.31 12.28
N ALA A 15 -23.81 -11.13 12.24
CA ALA A 15 -24.64 -11.38 11.07
C ALA A 15 -26.09 -11.37 11.51
N ARG A 16 -26.89 -10.37 11.08
CA ARG A 16 -28.30 -10.24 11.45
C ARG A 16 -29.03 -9.29 10.51
N ARG A 17 -30.35 -9.15 10.73
CA ARG A 17 -31.17 -8.19 9.98
C ARG A 17 -30.73 -6.76 10.28
N MET A 18 -30.76 -5.90 9.28
CA MET A 18 -30.35 -4.50 9.39
C MET A 18 -31.04 -3.77 10.55
N GLU A 19 -32.36 -3.95 10.68
CA GLU A 19 -33.14 -3.29 11.72
C GLU A 19 -32.69 -3.70 13.12
N ASP A 20 -32.49 -5.00 13.35
CA ASP A 20 -32.02 -5.53 14.63
C ASP A 20 -30.57 -5.10 14.92
N PHE A 21 -29.73 -5.03 13.90
CA PHE A 21 -28.35 -4.58 14.03
C PHE A 21 -28.27 -3.10 14.46
N LEU A 22 -29.07 -2.23 13.83
CA LEU A 22 -29.05 -0.80 14.17
C LEU A 22 -29.66 -0.50 15.55
N LEU A 23 -30.69 -1.25 15.94
CA LEU A 23 -31.36 -1.03 17.23
C LEU A 23 -30.65 -1.66 18.43
N SER A 24 -30.05 -2.81 18.25
CA SER A 24 -29.44 -3.58 19.35
C SER A 24 -28.28 -4.47 18.87
N PRO A 25 -27.13 -3.86 18.48
CA PRO A 25 -25.96 -4.61 18.10
C PRO A 25 -25.44 -5.46 19.28
N GLN A 26 -25.12 -6.73 19.01
CA GLN A 26 -24.71 -7.68 20.05
C GLN A 26 -23.20 -7.76 20.21
N SER A 27 -22.43 -7.52 19.14
CA SER A 27 -20.98 -7.52 19.19
C SER A 27 -20.42 -6.17 19.63
N ALA A 28 -19.27 -6.16 20.29
CA ALA A 28 -18.55 -4.92 20.64
C ALA A 28 -18.23 -4.09 19.37
N ALA A 29 -17.85 -4.76 18.29
CA ALA A 29 -17.63 -4.11 16.98
C ALA A 29 -18.92 -3.50 16.42
N GLY A 30 -20.06 -4.16 16.57
CA GLY A 30 -21.36 -3.66 16.16
C GLY A 30 -21.79 -2.42 16.96
N GLN A 31 -21.60 -2.45 18.28
CA GLN A 31 -21.87 -1.32 19.17
C GLN A 31 -21.00 -0.11 18.81
N GLN A 32 -19.72 -0.34 18.56
CA GLN A 32 -18.81 0.71 18.12
C GLN A 32 -19.25 1.26 16.76
N PHE A 33 -19.58 0.40 15.80
CA PHE A 33 -20.01 0.80 14.46
C PHE A 33 -21.27 1.68 14.51
N VAL A 34 -22.28 1.26 15.24
CA VAL A 34 -23.54 2.02 15.35
C VAL A 34 -23.29 3.39 16.03
N ARG A 35 -22.37 3.46 16.97
CA ARG A 35 -22.03 4.70 17.67
C ARG A 35 -21.18 5.67 16.85
N THR A 36 -20.20 5.15 16.10
CA THR A 36 -19.13 5.97 15.48
C THR A 36 -19.09 5.93 13.96
N GLY A 37 -19.84 5.03 13.33
CA GLY A 37 -19.78 4.77 11.90
C GLY A 37 -18.54 3.94 11.48
N SER A 38 -17.72 3.51 12.43
CA SER A 38 -16.52 2.72 12.20
C SER A 38 -16.38 1.59 13.22
N CYS A 39 -15.81 0.47 12.81
CA CYS A 39 -15.52 -0.67 13.68
C CYS A 39 -14.09 -1.17 13.46
N ALA A 40 -13.12 -0.30 13.61
CA ALA A 40 -11.71 -0.67 13.55
C ALA A 40 -11.34 -1.52 14.77
N LEU A 41 -11.45 -2.84 14.66
CA LEU A 41 -10.82 -3.73 15.62
C LEU A 41 -9.35 -3.93 15.22
N PRO A 42 -8.44 -3.89 16.20
CA PRO A 42 -7.04 -4.23 15.94
C PRO A 42 -6.93 -5.64 15.33
N ALA A 43 -5.97 -5.83 14.44
CA ALA A 43 -5.64 -7.17 13.98
C ALA A 43 -5.20 -8.05 15.18
N PRO A 44 -5.41 -9.37 15.14
CA PRO A 44 -5.03 -10.26 16.26
C PRO A 44 -3.52 -10.24 16.59
N ASP A 45 -2.70 -9.80 15.64
CA ASP A 45 -1.24 -9.63 15.75
C ASP A 45 -0.81 -8.16 15.91
N ALA A 46 -1.75 -7.24 16.17
CA ALA A 46 -1.44 -5.84 16.39
C ALA A 46 -0.57 -5.66 17.64
N ASP A 47 0.47 -4.84 17.52
CA ASP A 47 1.31 -4.48 18.65
C ASP A 47 0.50 -3.62 19.65
N PRO A 48 0.32 -4.06 20.89
CA PRO A 48 -0.42 -3.31 21.91
C PRO A 48 0.11 -1.89 22.13
N ALA A 49 1.42 -1.67 21.93
CA ALA A 49 2.06 -0.37 22.08
C ALA A 49 1.67 0.64 20.99
N MET A 50 1.12 0.15 19.87
CA MET A 50 0.69 0.96 18.73
C MET A 50 -0.82 1.20 18.69
N LEU A 51 -1.57 0.65 19.64
CA LEU A 51 -3.00 0.84 19.74
C LEU A 51 -3.32 2.16 20.46
N ALA A 52 -4.43 2.79 20.10
CA ALA A 52 -4.96 3.91 20.88
C ALA A 52 -5.38 3.41 22.27
N ASP A 53 -5.29 4.28 23.29
CA ASP A 53 -5.57 3.92 24.69
C ASP A 53 -6.98 3.35 24.90
N ASP A 54 -7.93 3.67 24.03
CA ASP A 54 -9.31 3.19 24.03
C ASP A 54 -9.57 2.02 23.07
N ALA A 55 -8.52 1.52 22.38
CA ALA A 55 -8.67 0.42 21.44
C ALA A 55 -8.99 -0.89 22.21
N PRO A 56 -9.95 -1.71 21.70
CA PRO A 56 -10.22 -3.00 22.32
C PRO A 56 -9.00 -3.91 22.19
N VAL A 57 -8.68 -4.62 23.29
CA VAL A 57 -7.57 -5.58 23.27
C VAL A 57 -7.86 -6.67 22.23
N PRO A 58 -6.92 -6.94 21.29
CA PRO A 58 -7.12 -7.98 20.31
C PRO A 58 -7.25 -9.35 20.98
N PRO A 59 -8.13 -10.25 20.50
CA PRO A 59 -8.23 -11.57 21.05
C PRO A 59 -6.92 -12.33 20.87
N PRO A 60 -6.50 -13.15 21.84
CA PRO A 60 -5.27 -13.92 21.75
C PRO A 60 -5.31 -14.84 20.53
N LEU A 61 -4.20 -14.92 19.80
CA LEU A 61 -4.07 -15.84 18.69
C LEU A 61 -4.19 -17.29 19.17
N PRO A 62 -4.88 -18.17 18.42
CA PRO A 62 -4.87 -19.60 18.71
C PRO A 62 -3.43 -20.14 18.71
N PRO A 63 -3.10 -21.14 19.55
CA PRO A 63 -1.74 -21.70 19.63
C PRO A 63 -1.15 -22.14 18.28
N ALA A 64 -1.99 -22.66 17.40
CA ALA A 64 -1.58 -23.05 16.04
C ALA A 64 -1.16 -21.84 15.18
N ALA A 65 -1.85 -20.68 15.33
CA ALA A 65 -1.50 -19.45 14.65
C ALA A 65 -0.21 -18.84 15.23
N LEU A 66 -0.02 -18.88 16.55
CA LEU A 66 1.24 -18.48 17.21
C LEU A 66 2.43 -19.33 16.72
N ALA A 67 2.24 -20.65 16.61
CA ALA A 67 3.26 -21.55 16.07
C ALA A 67 3.57 -21.25 14.58
N ALA A 68 2.55 -20.94 13.78
CA ALA A 68 2.72 -20.55 12.38
C ALA A 68 3.43 -19.21 12.24
N VAL A 69 3.13 -18.22 13.08
CA VAL A 69 3.82 -16.93 13.15
C VAL A 69 5.28 -17.10 13.58
N ALA A 70 5.55 -17.95 14.55
CA ALA A 70 6.92 -18.26 15.01
C ALA A 70 7.74 -19.04 13.96
N ALA A 71 7.09 -19.89 13.16
CA ALA A 71 7.70 -20.63 12.06
C ALA A 71 7.83 -19.82 10.78
N ALA A 72 7.08 -18.73 10.62
CA ALA A 72 7.22 -17.79 9.53
C ALA A 72 8.60 -17.14 9.59
N ASN A 73 9.25 -17.04 8.43
CA ASN A 73 10.57 -16.42 8.30
C ASN A 73 10.56 -15.05 9.05
N PRO A 74 11.47 -14.84 10.03
CA PRO A 74 11.53 -13.57 10.78
C PRO A 74 11.76 -12.33 9.90
N HIS A 75 12.13 -12.52 8.62
CA HIS A 75 12.24 -11.47 7.63
C HIS A 75 10.99 -11.32 6.72
N ALA A 76 9.98 -12.15 6.89
CA ALA A 76 8.69 -11.98 6.21
C ALA A 76 7.91 -10.87 6.92
N VAL A 77 8.04 -9.64 6.43
CA VAL A 77 7.22 -8.52 6.88
C VAL A 77 5.78 -8.77 6.42
N PRO A 78 4.80 -8.90 7.33
CA PRO A 78 3.41 -9.08 6.93
C PRO A 78 2.95 -7.91 6.07
N ALA A 79 2.30 -8.18 4.94
CA ALA A 79 1.80 -7.16 4.01
C ALA A 79 0.83 -6.15 4.67
N SER A 80 0.29 -6.47 5.84
CA SER A 80 -0.69 -5.69 6.59
C SER A 80 -0.11 -4.63 7.55
N ARG A 81 1.20 -4.46 7.63
CA ARG A 81 1.84 -3.54 8.59
C ARG A 81 2.18 -2.15 8.05
N GLY A 82 1.99 -1.90 6.76
CA GLY A 82 2.24 -0.60 6.14
C GLY A 82 1.12 0.41 6.39
N PRO A 83 1.34 1.70 6.07
CA PRO A 83 0.32 2.72 6.10
C PRO A 83 -0.79 2.44 5.09
N ASN A 84 -1.83 3.28 5.10
CA ASN A 84 -2.95 3.15 4.17
C ASN A 84 -2.48 3.08 2.70
N GLY A 85 -3.03 2.14 1.93
CA GLY A 85 -2.65 1.92 0.53
C GLY A 85 -1.28 1.29 0.31
N PHE A 86 -0.61 0.83 1.38
CA PHE A 86 0.67 0.13 1.24
C PHE A 86 0.47 -1.30 0.72
N ALA A 87 1.19 -1.64 -0.34
CA ALA A 87 1.21 -3.00 -0.86
C ALA A 87 2.56 -3.32 -1.52
N TRP A 88 3.06 -4.52 -1.29
CA TRP A 88 4.27 -5.02 -1.94
C TRP A 88 4.00 -5.45 -3.38
N LEU A 89 4.75 -4.91 -4.34
CA LEU A 89 4.89 -5.49 -5.67
C LEU A 89 5.92 -6.63 -5.64
N VAL A 90 7.07 -6.37 -5.02
CA VAL A 90 8.12 -7.36 -4.75
C VAL A 90 8.40 -7.32 -3.25
N PRO A 91 8.02 -8.36 -2.49
CA PRO A 91 8.21 -8.37 -1.03
C PRO A 91 9.63 -8.03 -0.61
N GLY A 92 9.77 -7.10 0.33
CA GLY A 92 11.05 -6.64 0.86
C GLY A 92 11.91 -5.84 -0.12
N ARG A 93 11.42 -5.43 -1.30
CA ARG A 93 12.19 -4.70 -2.30
C ARG A 93 11.46 -3.48 -2.89
N LEU A 94 10.22 -3.69 -3.36
CA LEU A 94 9.48 -2.64 -4.07
C LEU A 94 8.01 -2.69 -3.68
N ALA A 95 7.50 -1.56 -3.22
CA ALA A 95 6.10 -1.39 -2.80
C ALA A 95 5.46 -0.16 -3.45
N GLY A 96 4.12 -0.13 -3.43
CA GLY A 96 3.31 1.05 -3.64
C GLY A 96 2.69 1.51 -2.32
N THR A 97 2.38 2.80 -2.20
CA THR A 97 1.67 3.37 -1.05
C THR A 97 0.94 4.65 -1.42
N SER A 98 -0.01 5.10 -0.61
CA SER A 98 -0.53 6.46 -0.69
C SER A 98 0.50 7.45 -0.12
N MET A 99 0.29 8.75 -0.35
CA MET A 99 1.15 9.79 0.20
C MET A 99 1.08 9.78 1.74
N PRO A 100 2.21 9.64 2.44
CA PRO A 100 2.24 9.75 3.89
C PRO A 100 1.69 11.11 4.37
N GLY A 101 0.90 11.09 5.43
CA GLY A 101 0.32 12.28 6.02
C GLY A 101 -1.02 12.72 5.42
N VAL A 102 -1.62 11.97 4.49
CA VAL A 102 -2.93 12.30 3.91
C VAL A 102 -4.09 11.73 4.73
N VAL A 103 -3.97 10.50 5.19
CA VAL A 103 -5.02 9.81 5.96
C VAL A 103 -4.70 9.81 7.45
N SER A 104 -3.45 9.60 7.79
CA SER A 104 -2.93 9.57 9.16
C SER A 104 -1.86 10.66 9.34
N PRO A 105 -1.43 10.98 10.57
CA PRO A 105 -0.29 11.88 10.77
C PRO A 105 0.96 11.38 10.03
N ILE A 106 1.71 12.30 9.44
CA ILE A 106 2.86 11.96 8.59
C ILE A 106 3.92 11.12 9.34
N ASP A 107 4.19 11.46 10.59
CA ASP A 107 5.17 10.73 11.40
C ASP A 107 4.73 9.29 11.68
N HIS A 108 3.42 9.05 11.84
CA HIS A 108 2.88 7.70 11.97
C HIS A 108 3.09 6.88 10.70
N ASP A 109 2.72 7.42 9.54
CA ASP A 109 2.87 6.72 8.25
C ASP A 109 4.34 6.44 7.93
N LEU A 110 5.24 7.41 8.20
CA LEU A 110 6.68 7.22 7.98
C LEU A 110 7.29 6.19 8.94
N ALA A 111 6.83 6.13 10.19
CA ALA A 111 7.24 5.10 11.13
C ALA A 111 6.83 3.71 10.66
N LEU A 112 5.58 3.54 10.16
CA LEU A 112 5.12 2.27 9.60
C LEU A 112 5.91 1.86 8.36
N LEU A 113 6.22 2.79 7.46
CA LEU A 113 7.07 2.51 6.29
C LEU A 113 8.47 2.05 6.70
N HIS A 114 9.08 2.73 7.69
CA HIS A 114 10.36 2.31 8.24
C HIS A 114 10.30 0.91 8.87
N GLN A 115 9.25 0.60 9.63
CA GLN A 115 9.01 -0.74 10.20
C GLN A 115 8.84 -1.82 9.13
N CYS A 116 8.27 -1.48 7.96
CA CYS A 116 8.22 -2.37 6.80
C CYS A 116 9.59 -2.56 6.13
N GLY A 117 10.62 -1.87 6.59
CA GLY A 117 11.97 -1.92 6.01
C GLY A 117 12.17 -0.99 4.83
N ILE A 118 11.23 -0.10 4.52
CA ILE A 118 11.41 0.90 3.47
C ILE A 118 12.57 1.83 3.87
N THR A 119 13.48 2.07 2.94
CA THR A 119 14.63 2.96 3.12
C THR A 119 14.54 4.21 2.26
N MET A 120 13.74 4.15 1.19
CA MET A 120 13.59 5.25 0.24
C MET A 120 12.18 5.35 -0.30
N LEU A 121 11.64 6.55 -0.29
CA LEU A 121 10.41 6.91 -0.99
C LEU A 121 10.70 7.40 -2.41
N ILE A 122 9.77 7.16 -3.32
CA ILE A 122 9.73 7.74 -4.66
C ILE A 122 8.45 8.55 -4.75
N THR A 123 8.58 9.86 -4.69
CA THR A 123 7.47 10.83 -4.66
C THR A 123 7.12 11.26 -6.09
N LEU A 124 5.90 10.97 -6.53
CA LEU A 124 5.40 11.29 -7.87
C LEU A 124 4.46 12.51 -7.89
N THR A 125 4.13 13.06 -6.74
CA THR A 125 3.28 14.27 -6.65
C THR A 125 4.04 15.51 -7.13
N GLU A 126 3.31 16.55 -7.53
CA GLU A 126 3.89 17.82 -7.98
C GLU A 126 4.67 18.52 -6.86
N ARG A 127 4.24 18.33 -5.62
CA ARG A 127 4.97 18.80 -4.42
C ARG A 127 5.72 17.63 -3.80
N ASP A 128 6.92 17.93 -3.36
CA ASP A 128 7.76 16.99 -2.63
C ASP A 128 7.32 16.84 -1.16
N ILE A 129 7.72 15.76 -0.51
CA ILE A 129 7.60 15.59 0.94
C ILE A 129 8.68 16.43 1.63
N ALA A 130 8.30 17.05 2.74
CA ALA A 130 9.26 17.80 3.57
C ALA A 130 10.40 16.89 4.06
N GLN A 131 11.63 17.39 3.98
CA GLN A 131 12.82 16.60 4.33
C GLN A 131 12.94 16.31 5.82
N GLU A 132 12.41 17.20 6.68
CA GLU A 132 12.53 17.08 8.13
C GLU A 132 11.85 15.82 8.68
N PRO A 133 10.56 15.52 8.40
CA PRO A 133 9.94 14.28 8.86
C PRO A 133 10.62 13.03 8.27
N LEU A 134 11.06 13.06 7.02
CA LEU A 134 11.82 11.94 6.43
C LEU A 134 13.11 11.64 7.20
N ALA A 135 13.86 12.69 7.53
CA ALA A 135 15.11 12.55 8.27
C ALA A 135 14.90 11.98 9.69
N ARG A 136 13.82 12.40 10.38
CA ARG A 136 13.48 11.84 11.70
C ARG A 136 13.24 10.34 11.68
N HIS A 137 12.71 9.81 10.58
CA HIS A 137 12.45 8.37 10.41
C HIS A 137 13.54 7.63 9.60
N GLY A 138 14.66 8.29 9.30
CA GLY A 138 15.77 7.67 8.56
C GLY A 138 15.44 7.30 7.11
N LEU A 139 14.40 7.91 6.54
CA LEU A 139 13.95 7.68 5.17
C LEU A 139 14.60 8.66 4.21
N LYS A 140 14.96 8.20 3.04
CA LYS A 140 15.41 9.01 1.91
C LYS A 140 14.25 9.26 0.95
N ASN A 141 14.36 10.24 0.07
CA ASN A 141 13.38 10.53 -0.96
C ASN A 141 14.01 10.80 -2.33
N LEU A 142 13.34 10.34 -3.37
CA LEU A 142 13.59 10.68 -4.75
C LEU A 142 12.31 11.30 -5.33
N HIS A 143 12.37 12.57 -5.70
CA HIS A 143 11.23 13.28 -6.26
C HIS A 143 11.26 13.30 -7.79
N LEU A 144 10.20 12.80 -8.41
CA LEU A 144 9.94 12.89 -9.84
C LEU A 144 8.49 13.33 -10.06
N PRO A 145 8.21 14.63 -10.25
CA PRO A 145 6.85 15.12 -10.39
C PRO A 145 6.20 14.65 -11.69
N ILE A 146 5.02 14.06 -11.56
CA ILE A 146 4.11 13.68 -12.63
C ILE A 146 2.78 14.35 -12.34
N ARG A 147 2.17 15.00 -13.33
CA ARG A 147 0.85 15.64 -13.17
C ARG A 147 -0.21 14.61 -12.83
N ASP A 148 -1.19 15.05 -12.03
CA ASP A 148 -2.26 14.15 -11.62
C ASP A 148 -3.01 13.57 -12.83
N ARG A 149 -3.31 12.26 -12.75
CA ARG A 149 -3.94 11.45 -13.82
C ARG A 149 -3.14 11.31 -15.10
N GLU A 150 -2.04 12.03 -15.29
CA GLU A 150 -1.17 11.86 -16.47
C GLU A 150 -0.19 10.69 -16.28
N PRO A 151 0.26 10.06 -17.38
CA PRO A 151 1.41 9.17 -17.34
C PRO A 151 2.71 9.99 -17.26
N PRO A 152 3.84 9.38 -16.85
CA PRO A 152 5.15 9.98 -17.05
C PRO A 152 5.47 10.09 -18.54
N THR A 153 6.36 11.00 -18.91
CA THR A 153 6.98 10.95 -20.25
C THR A 153 7.92 9.75 -20.34
N VAL A 154 8.21 9.30 -21.59
CA VAL A 154 9.17 8.20 -21.81
C VAL A 154 10.53 8.50 -21.19
N ALA A 155 11.04 9.71 -21.32
CA ALA A 155 12.31 10.12 -20.72
C ALA A 155 12.27 10.07 -19.18
N GLN A 156 11.17 10.53 -18.57
CA GLN A 156 11.00 10.48 -17.13
C GLN A 156 11.00 9.04 -16.60
N ILE A 157 10.20 8.15 -17.22
CA ILE A 157 10.13 6.76 -16.75
C ILE A 157 11.46 6.02 -16.93
N GLN A 158 12.15 6.22 -18.03
CA GLN A 158 13.47 5.62 -18.27
C GLN A 158 14.49 6.03 -17.20
N MET A 159 14.59 7.34 -16.95
CA MET A 159 15.48 7.88 -15.93
C MET A 159 15.12 7.33 -14.54
N LEU A 160 13.82 7.30 -14.20
CA LEU A 160 13.35 6.78 -12.92
C LEU A 160 13.66 5.31 -12.76
N LEU A 161 13.29 4.46 -13.73
CA LEU A 161 13.48 3.01 -13.63
C LEU A 161 14.97 2.64 -13.59
N LYS A 162 15.82 3.33 -14.36
CA LYS A 162 17.26 3.16 -14.25
C LYS A 162 17.79 3.53 -12.86
N ARG A 163 17.25 4.59 -12.26
CA ARG A 163 17.62 4.98 -10.90
C ARG A 163 17.14 3.97 -9.87
N MET A 164 15.90 3.48 -10.00
CA MET A 164 15.35 2.43 -9.14
C MET A 164 16.20 1.15 -9.20
N GLU A 165 16.61 0.71 -10.39
CA GLU A 165 17.49 -0.44 -10.59
C GLU A 165 18.81 -0.30 -9.80
N VAL A 166 19.47 0.85 -9.91
CA VAL A 166 20.72 1.14 -9.16
C VAL A 166 20.47 1.13 -7.66
N LEU A 167 19.35 1.67 -7.19
CA LEU A 167 19.02 1.72 -5.78
C LEU A 167 18.71 0.31 -5.22
N LEU A 168 17.90 -0.46 -5.94
CA LEU A 168 17.59 -1.86 -5.60
C LEU A 168 18.84 -2.75 -5.58
N ALA A 169 19.79 -2.51 -6.51
CA ALA A 169 21.07 -3.22 -6.54
C ALA A 169 21.97 -2.87 -5.34
N LYS A 170 21.82 -1.67 -4.77
CA LYS A 170 22.51 -1.24 -3.55
C LYS A 170 21.83 -1.72 -2.26
N GLY A 171 20.75 -2.49 -2.36
CA GLY A 171 20.00 -2.99 -1.21
C GLY A 171 18.98 -1.99 -0.63
N GLU A 172 18.70 -0.88 -1.30
CA GLU A 172 17.61 0.00 -0.88
C GLU A 172 16.26 -0.69 -1.09
N VAL A 173 15.32 -0.42 -0.21
CA VAL A 173 13.94 -0.91 -0.28
C VAL A 173 13.05 0.27 -0.60
N LEU A 174 12.34 0.19 -1.72
CA LEU A 174 11.66 1.33 -2.33
C LEU A 174 10.15 1.28 -2.10
N ALA A 175 9.54 2.43 -1.78
CA ALA A 175 8.10 2.63 -1.86
C ALA A 175 7.76 3.78 -2.79
N VAL A 176 6.98 3.49 -3.84
CA VAL A 176 6.51 4.49 -4.81
C VAL A 176 5.16 5.02 -4.36
N HIS A 177 4.98 6.34 -4.37
CA HIS A 177 3.71 6.94 -4.04
C HIS A 177 3.36 8.15 -4.94
N CYS A 178 2.06 8.36 -5.09
CA CYS A 178 1.47 9.63 -5.53
C CYS A 178 0.53 10.15 -4.42
N LEU A 179 -0.55 10.82 -4.72
CA LEU A 179 -1.49 11.28 -3.69
C LEU A 179 -2.28 10.10 -3.10
N ALA A 180 -3.10 9.45 -3.93
CA ALA A 180 -3.91 8.29 -3.51
C ALA A 180 -3.15 6.96 -3.53
N GLY A 181 -1.96 6.91 -4.12
CA GLY A 181 -1.18 5.68 -4.27
C GLY A 181 -1.66 4.74 -5.38
N ILE A 182 -2.50 5.20 -6.32
CA ILE A 182 -3.24 4.33 -7.23
C ILE A 182 -2.83 4.54 -8.70
N GLY A 183 -3.11 5.71 -9.30
CA GLY A 183 -2.92 5.96 -10.74
C GLY A 183 -1.45 6.00 -11.13
N ARG A 184 -0.76 7.09 -10.82
CA ARG A 184 0.67 7.32 -11.12
C ARG A 184 1.57 6.23 -10.49
N THR A 185 1.27 5.85 -9.26
CA THR A 185 1.96 4.76 -8.55
C THR A 185 1.85 3.45 -9.31
N GLY A 186 0.63 3.03 -9.66
CA GLY A 186 0.39 1.82 -10.43
C GLY A 186 1.06 1.85 -11.79
N THR A 187 1.07 3.01 -12.47
CA THR A 187 1.74 3.19 -13.77
C THR A 187 3.24 2.97 -13.67
N VAL A 188 3.90 3.55 -12.67
CA VAL A 188 5.34 3.35 -12.46
C VAL A 188 5.66 1.90 -12.10
N LEU A 189 4.87 1.27 -11.22
CA LEU A 189 5.04 -0.13 -10.85
C LEU A 189 4.82 -1.08 -12.03
N ALA A 190 3.81 -0.83 -12.87
CA ALA A 190 3.58 -1.61 -14.08
C ALA A 190 4.70 -1.40 -15.11
N ALA A 191 5.17 -0.16 -15.32
CA ALA A 191 6.29 0.13 -16.21
C ALA A 191 7.59 -0.57 -15.74
N TRP A 192 7.80 -0.69 -14.42
CA TRP A 192 8.92 -1.48 -13.89
C TRP A 192 8.80 -2.95 -14.31
N LEU A 193 7.60 -3.56 -14.20
CA LEU A 193 7.38 -4.93 -14.66
C LEU A 193 7.58 -5.10 -16.17
N VAL A 194 7.18 -4.12 -16.98
CA VAL A 194 7.43 -4.13 -18.43
C VAL A 194 8.93 -4.11 -18.71
N ARG A 195 9.69 -3.28 -18.00
CA ARG A 195 11.16 -3.25 -18.13
C ARG A 195 11.81 -4.57 -17.72
N GLU A 196 11.24 -5.29 -16.74
CA GLU A 196 11.68 -6.64 -16.32
C GLU A 196 11.28 -7.75 -17.32
N GLY A 197 10.60 -7.40 -18.43
CA GLY A 197 10.29 -8.30 -19.54
C GLY A 197 8.86 -8.81 -19.61
N LEU A 198 7.92 -8.27 -18.81
CA LEU A 198 6.50 -8.57 -18.97
C LEU A 198 5.92 -7.73 -20.11
N THR A 199 4.85 -8.24 -20.74
CA THR A 199 4.02 -7.41 -21.62
C THR A 199 3.27 -6.36 -20.81
N ALA A 200 2.89 -5.24 -21.43
CA ALA A 200 2.07 -4.19 -20.77
C ALA A 200 0.76 -4.77 -20.22
N THR A 201 0.13 -5.67 -20.96
CA THR A 201 -1.10 -6.36 -20.53
C THR A 201 -0.86 -7.21 -19.27
N GLU A 202 0.20 -8.00 -19.23
CA GLU A 202 0.51 -8.83 -18.05
C GLU A 202 0.96 -7.98 -16.87
N ALA A 203 1.74 -6.93 -17.08
CA ALA A 203 2.14 -5.99 -16.04
C ALA A 203 0.93 -5.30 -15.41
N LEU A 204 -0.01 -4.81 -16.24
CA LEU A 204 -1.28 -4.22 -15.79
C LEU A 204 -2.11 -5.23 -14.98
N ARG A 205 -2.25 -6.46 -15.50
CA ARG A 205 -2.94 -7.53 -14.78
C ARG A 205 -2.32 -7.79 -13.41
N ARG A 206 -0.99 -7.86 -13.32
CA ARG A 206 -0.26 -8.11 -12.06
C ARG A 206 -0.45 -7.01 -11.04
N VAL A 207 -0.31 -5.76 -11.41
CA VAL A 207 -0.51 -4.67 -10.46
C VAL A 207 -1.96 -4.61 -10.00
N ARG A 208 -2.94 -4.90 -10.88
CA ARG A 208 -4.37 -4.94 -10.52
C ARG A 208 -4.78 -6.14 -9.67
N LEU A 209 -3.98 -7.20 -9.60
CA LEU A 209 -4.16 -8.26 -8.59
C LEU A 209 -3.79 -7.80 -7.17
N ILE A 210 -2.91 -6.80 -7.05
CA ILE A 210 -2.53 -6.21 -5.77
C ILE A 210 -3.57 -5.18 -5.36
N ASP A 211 -3.89 -4.24 -6.25
CA ASP A 211 -4.97 -3.28 -6.09
C ASP A 211 -5.67 -3.07 -7.44
N HIS A 212 -6.95 -3.43 -7.50
CA HIS A 212 -7.77 -3.35 -8.71
C HIS A 212 -7.88 -1.94 -9.29
N GLN A 213 -7.59 -0.91 -8.50
CA GLN A 213 -7.62 0.50 -8.90
C GLN A 213 -6.30 1.00 -9.49
N TYR A 214 -5.24 0.20 -9.47
CA TYR A 214 -3.97 0.61 -10.06
C TYR A 214 -4.11 0.91 -11.55
N VAL A 215 -3.48 2.01 -12.01
CA VAL A 215 -3.56 2.58 -13.37
C VAL A 215 -4.99 3.04 -13.70
N GLN A 216 -5.28 4.30 -13.37
CA GLN A 216 -6.65 4.83 -13.31
C GLN A 216 -7.14 5.44 -14.63
N SER A 217 -6.25 5.87 -15.52
CA SER A 217 -6.65 6.56 -16.75
C SER A 217 -6.30 5.76 -18.01
N ALA A 218 -7.06 6.00 -19.09
CA ALA A 218 -6.79 5.39 -20.38
C ALA A 218 -5.44 5.82 -20.93
N GLU A 219 -5.01 7.06 -20.64
CA GLU A 219 -3.71 7.59 -21.06
C GLU A 219 -2.57 6.84 -20.33
N GLN A 220 -2.75 6.48 -19.08
CA GLN A 220 -1.78 5.67 -18.33
C GLN A 220 -1.70 4.24 -18.87
N GLU A 221 -2.81 3.63 -19.26
CA GLU A 221 -2.81 2.31 -19.92
C GLU A 221 -2.15 2.37 -21.30
N ALA A 222 -2.51 3.35 -22.13
CA ALA A 222 -1.91 3.54 -23.45
C ALA A 222 -0.39 3.79 -23.36
N PHE A 223 0.05 4.53 -22.34
CA PHE A 223 1.46 4.75 -22.08
C PHE A 223 2.22 3.43 -21.83
N LEU A 224 1.66 2.49 -21.09
CA LEU A 224 2.32 1.20 -20.84
C LEU A 224 2.50 0.41 -22.14
N GLN A 225 1.52 0.43 -23.03
CA GLN A 225 1.61 -0.21 -24.36
C GLN A 225 2.69 0.46 -25.22
N GLN A 226 2.67 1.78 -25.28
CA GLN A 226 3.71 2.53 -25.99
C GLN A 226 5.12 2.24 -25.43
N TYR A 227 5.25 2.18 -24.12
CA TYR A 227 6.52 1.91 -23.47
C TYR A 227 7.05 0.50 -23.78
N GLU A 228 6.18 -0.51 -23.81
CA GLU A 228 6.52 -1.88 -24.26
C GLU A 228 7.02 -1.87 -25.70
N GLU A 229 6.30 -1.22 -26.62
CA GLU A 229 6.70 -1.13 -28.03
C GLU A 229 8.09 -0.52 -28.21
N LEU A 230 8.39 0.56 -27.47
CA LEU A 230 9.70 1.22 -27.53
C LEU A 230 10.84 0.31 -27.01
N ILE A 231 10.59 -0.49 -25.97
CA ILE A 231 11.55 -1.47 -25.48
C ILE A 231 11.78 -2.56 -26.53
N LEU A 232 10.71 -3.12 -27.11
CA LEU A 232 10.80 -4.18 -28.13
C LEU A 232 11.54 -3.74 -29.37
N GLN A 233 11.35 -2.48 -29.78
CA GLN A 233 12.06 -1.88 -30.91
C GLN A 233 13.51 -1.47 -30.59
N LYS A 234 13.98 -1.66 -29.36
CA LYS A 234 15.30 -1.24 -28.86
C LYS A 234 15.59 0.24 -29.08
N ILE A 235 14.55 1.07 -29.03
CA ILE A 235 14.67 2.53 -29.17
C ILE A 235 15.08 3.14 -27.83
N ILE A 236 14.83 2.42 -26.75
CA ILE A 236 15.07 2.88 -25.37
C ILE A 236 15.69 1.76 -24.52
#